data_ea816d9d1a6d7612bda68f89ae7d5a0e
#
_entry.id   ea816d9d1a6d7612bda68f89ae7d5a0e
#
_cell.length_a   1.000
_cell.length_b   1.000
_cell.length_c   1.000
_cell.angle_alpha   90.00
_cell.angle_beta   90.00
_cell.angle_gamma   90.00
#
_symmetry.space_group_name_H-M   'P 1'
#
loop_
_entity.id
_entity.type
_entity.pdbx_description
1 polymer ?
#
loop_
_entity_poly.entity_id
_entity_poly.type
_entity_poly.pdbx_seq_one_letter_code
_entity_poly.pdbx_strand_id
1 'polypeptide(L)'
;TVEMVKEGQAIATYYPPTEAVNGMNVSGKPILAVRGKPLQPLRGKGFHCTEDGSTYIADLSGKIEMSNGKIRISAVYEIPGDVGIGTGNVEYHGDVVIHGGIKPGAKVSTSGSLTVDGICENCVIEAGKDIVLRSGVLGGNKTSIRAGGNIHAKFFEYCKVKADGFIEVTYALDSHMISFDHIYVTGKKGSIIGGYAYAISGMDVNVIGNSTEVKTQVHVGVSAQMRQELSDLQKSIEENGEVIKKITTGLKQFELVAAQKGIDVSKDPRRTELLRAKMKTQADIAESQKAVDRLEELVKRGENAKISVVRKVYSGCVVTIDQQTLTVKELQESVCFQKKK
;
A
#
# COMPACT_ATOMS: atom_id res chain seq x y z
N THR A 1 -2.89 23.00 -9.41
CA THR A 1 -2.74 22.48 -8.02
C THR A 1 -4.06 21.83 -7.67
N VAL A 2 -4.05 20.59 -7.24
CA VAL A 2 -5.25 19.88 -6.77
C VAL A 2 -5.44 20.26 -5.31
N GLU A 3 -6.59 20.85 -4.98
CA GLU A 3 -6.91 21.14 -3.60
C GLU A 3 -7.43 19.87 -2.90
N MET A 4 -6.78 19.53 -1.79
CA MET A 4 -7.06 18.36 -0.99
C MET A 4 -7.61 18.76 0.36
N VAL A 5 -8.59 17.99 0.84
CA VAL A 5 -9.14 18.15 2.18
C VAL A 5 -9.06 16.83 2.94
N LYS A 6 -8.98 16.93 4.27
CA LYS A 6 -9.05 15.77 5.19
C LYS A 6 -10.44 15.69 5.80
N GLU A 7 -10.88 14.48 6.12
CA GLU A 7 -12.08 14.25 6.92
C GLU A 7 -12.03 15.07 8.21
N GLY A 8 -13.12 15.76 8.54
CA GLY A 8 -13.20 16.67 9.67
C GLY A 8 -12.61 18.07 9.42
N GLN A 9 -12.02 18.33 8.25
CA GLN A 9 -11.45 19.65 7.94
C GLN A 9 -12.55 20.64 7.55
N ALA A 10 -12.49 21.87 8.08
CA ALA A 10 -13.34 22.96 7.65
C ALA A 10 -12.99 23.37 6.21
N ILE A 11 -13.98 23.39 5.32
CA ILE A 11 -13.86 23.72 3.89
C ILE A 11 -14.40 25.12 3.56
N ALA A 12 -15.31 25.62 4.36
CA ALA A 12 -15.88 26.97 4.22
C ALA A 12 -16.50 27.44 5.54
N THR A 13 -16.49 28.76 5.73
CA THR A 13 -17.17 29.40 6.84
C THR A 13 -18.17 30.43 6.30
N TYR A 14 -19.40 30.38 6.78
CA TYR A 14 -20.44 31.31 6.45
C TYR A 14 -20.43 32.50 7.41
N TYR A 15 -20.36 33.68 6.85
CA TYR A 15 -20.52 34.93 7.59
C TYR A 15 -21.87 35.54 7.20
N PRO A 16 -22.80 35.72 8.17
CA PRO A 16 -24.07 36.35 7.91
C PRO A 16 -23.88 37.82 7.48
N PRO A 17 -24.81 38.38 6.69
CA PRO A 17 -24.75 39.79 6.35
C PRO A 17 -24.85 40.65 7.60
N THR A 18 -24.08 41.72 7.65
CA THR A 18 -24.15 42.73 8.72
C THR A 18 -25.44 43.52 8.63
N GLU A 19 -25.90 44.06 9.77
CA GLU A 19 -27.04 44.95 9.78
C GLU A 19 -26.75 46.20 8.94
N ALA A 20 -27.75 46.60 8.18
CA ALA A 20 -27.66 47.78 7.35
C ALA A 20 -27.79 49.06 8.21
N VAL A 21 -26.86 50.00 8.06
CA VAL A 21 -26.91 51.28 8.76
C VAL A 21 -27.36 52.37 7.82
N ASN A 22 -28.45 53.05 8.20
CA ASN A 22 -28.96 54.17 7.40
C ASN A 22 -27.98 55.32 7.36
N GLY A 23 -27.78 55.86 6.17
CA GLY A 23 -27.01 57.08 5.98
C GLY A 23 -27.87 58.34 6.14
N MET A 24 -27.23 59.52 6.06
CA MET A 24 -27.88 60.81 6.04
C MET A 24 -27.33 61.64 4.86
N ASN A 25 -28.21 62.32 4.12
CA ASN A 25 -27.77 63.21 3.08
C ASN A 25 -27.35 64.58 3.66
N VAL A 26 -26.77 65.43 2.83
CA VAL A 26 -26.30 66.81 3.21
C VAL A 26 -27.42 67.74 3.69
N SER A 27 -28.69 67.40 3.42
CA SER A 27 -29.87 68.17 3.89
C SER A 27 -30.47 67.57 5.15
N GLY A 28 -29.82 66.62 5.85
CA GLY A 28 -30.32 66.00 7.05
C GLY A 28 -31.40 64.96 6.89
N LYS A 29 -31.69 64.50 5.64
CA LYS A 29 -32.69 63.46 5.38
C LYS A 29 -32.06 62.07 5.41
N PRO A 30 -32.69 61.07 6.08
CA PRO A 30 -32.15 59.73 6.15
C PRO A 30 -32.17 59.07 4.75
N ILE A 31 -31.07 58.41 4.42
CA ILE A 31 -30.96 57.50 3.27
C ILE A 31 -31.09 56.10 3.80
N LEU A 32 -32.18 55.41 3.41
CA LEU A 32 -32.41 54.04 3.86
C LEU A 32 -31.40 53.09 3.26
N ALA A 33 -30.69 52.33 4.10
CA ALA A 33 -29.79 51.30 3.64
C ALA A 33 -30.57 50.05 3.17
N VAL A 34 -30.08 49.43 2.11
CA VAL A 34 -30.61 48.15 1.62
C VAL A 34 -29.98 47.02 2.45
N ARG A 35 -30.84 46.21 3.08
CA ARG A 35 -30.36 45.06 3.85
C ARG A 35 -29.62 44.06 2.93
N GLY A 36 -28.49 43.57 3.40
CA GLY A 36 -27.76 42.49 2.73
C GLY A 36 -28.61 41.24 2.63
N LYS A 37 -28.54 40.56 1.50
CA LYS A 37 -29.22 39.29 1.31
C LYS A 37 -28.34 38.14 1.83
N PRO A 38 -28.88 37.19 2.63
CA PRO A 38 -28.07 36.04 3.05
C PRO A 38 -27.67 35.21 1.84
N LEU A 39 -26.44 34.69 1.86
CA LEU A 39 -25.97 33.74 0.86
C LEU A 39 -26.76 32.44 0.98
N GLN A 40 -27.01 31.80 -0.17
CA GLN A 40 -27.61 30.47 -0.15
C GLN A 40 -26.61 29.47 0.44
N PRO A 41 -27.08 28.45 1.20
CA PRO A 41 -26.23 27.39 1.70
C PRO A 41 -25.45 26.72 0.56
N LEU A 42 -24.21 26.31 0.86
CA LEU A 42 -23.40 25.54 -0.08
C LEU A 42 -24.12 24.24 -0.45
N ARG A 43 -24.11 23.92 -1.74
CA ARG A 43 -24.72 22.69 -2.26
C ARG A 43 -23.63 21.76 -2.75
N GLY A 44 -23.81 20.45 -2.53
CA GLY A 44 -22.85 19.47 -3.01
C GLY A 44 -22.93 18.14 -2.30
N LYS A 45 -21.80 17.40 -2.32
CA LYS A 45 -21.66 16.08 -1.70
C LYS A 45 -20.31 15.94 -1.03
N GLY A 46 -20.24 15.13 0.04
CA GLY A 46 -19.01 14.83 0.77
C GLY A 46 -18.67 15.83 1.86
N PHE A 47 -19.64 16.67 2.27
CA PHE A 47 -19.52 17.59 3.39
C PHE A 47 -20.89 17.84 4.03
N HIS A 48 -20.89 18.27 5.27
CA HIS A 48 -22.08 18.72 6.00
C HIS A 48 -21.86 20.10 6.61
N CYS A 49 -22.92 20.76 6.98
CA CYS A 49 -22.87 22.01 7.74
C CYS A 49 -22.97 21.70 9.22
N THR A 50 -22.22 22.38 10.05
CA THR A 50 -22.31 22.28 11.51
C THR A 50 -23.69 22.71 12.03
N GLU A 51 -24.10 22.25 13.21
CA GLU A 51 -25.41 22.54 13.81
C GLU A 51 -25.68 24.04 13.98
N ASP A 52 -24.64 24.86 14.19
CA ASP A 52 -24.72 26.31 14.27
C ASP A 52 -24.88 27.01 12.91
N GLY A 53 -24.82 26.25 11.81
CA GLY A 53 -25.01 26.76 10.45
C GLY A 53 -23.84 27.61 9.92
N SER A 54 -22.73 27.70 10.67
CA SER A 54 -21.62 28.61 10.34
C SER A 54 -20.50 27.97 9.56
N THR A 55 -20.24 26.68 9.75
CA THR A 55 -19.06 26.02 9.19
C THR A 55 -19.44 24.78 8.38
N TYR A 56 -18.80 24.59 7.25
CA TYR A 56 -18.92 23.38 6.43
C TYR A 56 -17.69 22.52 6.62
N ILE A 57 -17.92 21.24 6.98
CA ILE A 57 -16.89 20.26 7.32
C ILE A 57 -16.90 19.13 6.31
N ALA A 58 -15.72 18.68 5.87
CA ALA A 58 -15.56 17.54 4.98
C ALA A 58 -15.92 16.22 5.68
N ASP A 59 -16.78 15.39 5.05
CA ASP A 59 -17.20 14.07 5.55
C ASP A 59 -16.17 12.98 5.22
N LEU A 60 -15.25 13.26 4.29
CA LEU A 60 -14.24 12.31 3.82
C LEU A 60 -12.98 13.05 3.35
N SER A 61 -11.86 12.36 3.41
CA SER A 61 -10.62 12.85 2.82
C SER A 61 -10.65 12.67 1.31
N GLY A 62 -10.26 13.72 0.55
CA GLY A 62 -10.28 13.62 -0.89
C GLY A 62 -10.04 14.93 -1.62
N LYS A 63 -10.26 14.90 -2.94
CA LYS A 63 -10.18 16.06 -3.82
C LYS A 63 -11.45 16.90 -3.67
N ILE A 64 -11.29 18.20 -3.43
CA ILE A 64 -12.39 19.17 -3.48
C ILE A 64 -12.46 19.82 -4.87
N GLU A 65 -13.63 19.82 -5.44
CA GLU A 65 -13.91 20.44 -6.74
C GLU A 65 -15.12 21.35 -6.62
N MET A 66 -15.05 22.51 -7.26
CA MET A 66 -16.20 23.42 -7.40
C MET A 66 -16.61 23.49 -8.86
N SER A 67 -17.83 23.07 -9.16
CA SER A 67 -18.39 23.11 -10.51
C SER A 67 -19.84 23.58 -10.46
N ASN A 68 -20.18 24.57 -11.29
CA ASN A 68 -21.53 25.13 -11.37
C ASN A 68 -22.11 25.55 -10.00
N GLY A 69 -21.29 26.13 -9.11
CA GLY A 69 -21.70 26.57 -7.78
C GLY A 69 -21.98 25.43 -6.80
N LYS A 70 -21.59 24.19 -7.11
CA LYS A 70 -21.68 23.02 -6.24
C LYS A 70 -20.27 22.54 -5.87
N ILE A 71 -20.10 22.17 -4.60
CA ILE A 71 -18.86 21.57 -4.10
C ILE A 71 -19.05 20.05 -4.11
N ARG A 72 -18.02 19.35 -4.60
CA ARG A 72 -17.92 17.90 -4.52
C ARG A 72 -16.59 17.52 -3.90
N ILE A 73 -16.63 16.73 -2.84
CA ILE A 73 -15.46 16.05 -2.31
C ILE A 73 -15.53 14.60 -2.76
N SER A 74 -14.45 14.12 -3.42
CA SER A 74 -14.38 12.78 -3.96
C SER A 74 -13.14 12.08 -3.42
N ALA A 75 -13.29 10.87 -2.90
CA ALA A 75 -12.18 10.01 -2.50
C ALA A 75 -11.42 9.45 -3.71
N VAL A 76 -12.00 9.52 -4.91
CA VAL A 76 -11.38 9.05 -6.16
C VAL A 76 -10.88 10.25 -6.96
N TYR A 77 -9.60 10.20 -7.32
CA TYR A 77 -8.98 11.17 -8.22
C TYR A 77 -8.97 10.64 -9.66
N GLU A 78 -9.83 11.19 -10.50
CA GLU A 78 -9.91 10.82 -11.92
C GLU A 78 -9.02 11.73 -12.77
N ILE A 79 -8.19 11.11 -13.62
CA ILE A 79 -7.33 11.78 -14.60
C ILE A 79 -7.82 11.35 -15.98
N PRO A 80 -8.39 12.26 -16.79
CA PRO A 80 -9.06 11.91 -18.05
C PRO A 80 -8.10 11.51 -19.18
N GLY A 81 -6.81 11.79 -19.05
CA GLY A 81 -5.80 11.51 -20.09
C GLY A 81 -4.55 10.84 -19.53
N ASP A 82 -3.46 10.93 -20.28
CA ASP A 82 -2.18 10.36 -19.91
C ASP A 82 -1.50 11.12 -18.76
N VAL A 83 -0.83 10.37 -17.88
CA VAL A 83 0.10 10.90 -16.88
C VAL A 83 1.51 10.90 -17.47
N GLY A 84 2.16 12.08 -17.51
CA GLY A 84 3.49 12.24 -18.09
C GLY A 84 4.10 13.58 -17.72
N ILE A 85 5.03 14.08 -18.55
CA ILE A 85 5.76 15.34 -18.30
C ILE A 85 4.80 16.52 -18.11
N GLY A 86 3.71 16.57 -18.86
CA GLY A 86 2.74 17.68 -18.82
C GLY A 86 1.88 17.68 -17.55
N THR A 87 1.52 16.51 -17.02
CA THR A 87 0.77 16.36 -15.77
C THR A 87 1.68 16.36 -14.54
N GLY A 88 2.98 16.02 -14.71
CA GLY A 88 3.91 15.76 -13.63
C GLY A 88 3.65 14.43 -12.92
N ASN A 89 4.32 14.23 -11.79
CA ASN A 89 4.10 13.09 -10.92
C ASN A 89 2.76 13.23 -10.20
N VAL A 90 2.10 12.08 -9.96
CA VAL A 90 0.83 12.02 -9.23
C VAL A 90 1.09 11.42 -7.85
N GLU A 91 0.76 12.17 -6.81
CA GLU A 91 0.75 11.70 -5.43
C GLU A 91 -0.61 12.02 -4.82
N TYR A 92 -1.33 11.01 -4.34
CA TYR A 92 -2.70 11.16 -3.87
C TYR A 92 -3.02 10.27 -2.66
N HIS A 93 -3.80 10.82 -1.71
CA HIS A 93 -4.37 10.04 -0.61
C HIS A 93 -5.80 9.62 -0.95
N GLY A 94 -6.00 8.39 -1.39
CA GLY A 94 -7.27 7.84 -1.84
C GLY A 94 -7.10 7.04 -3.12
N ASP A 95 -8.20 6.71 -3.77
CA ASP A 95 -8.17 5.93 -5.01
C ASP A 95 -7.92 6.82 -6.24
N VAL A 96 -7.16 6.32 -7.21
CA VAL A 96 -6.81 7.03 -8.44
C VAL A 96 -7.27 6.23 -9.64
N VAL A 97 -7.90 6.91 -10.60
CA VAL A 97 -8.30 6.34 -11.91
C VAL A 97 -7.67 7.19 -13.01
N ILE A 98 -6.89 6.55 -13.88
CA ILE A 98 -6.25 7.18 -15.03
C ILE A 98 -6.88 6.57 -16.29
N HIS A 99 -7.66 7.36 -17.04
CA HIS A 99 -8.31 6.90 -18.27
C HIS A 99 -7.34 6.81 -19.46
N GLY A 100 -6.19 7.46 -19.36
CA GLY A 100 -5.07 7.28 -20.29
C GLY A 100 -4.03 6.28 -19.79
N GLY A 101 -2.83 6.39 -20.31
CA GLY A 101 -1.65 5.62 -19.89
C GLY A 101 -0.71 6.41 -18.98
N ILE A 102 0.37 5.76 -18.59
CA ILE A 102 1.48 6.42 -17.85
C ILE A 102 2.69 6.46 -18.76
N LYS A 103 3.18 7.65 -19.04
CA LYS A 103 4.30 7.88 -19.98
C LYS A 103 5.66 7.73 -19.30
N PRO A 104 6.74 7.52 -20.09
CA PRO A 104 8.07 7.30 -19.56
C PRO A 104 8.52 8.37 -18.57
N GLY A 105 9.08 7.92 -17.43
CA GLY A 105 9.64 8.79 -16.40
C GLY A 105 8.63 9.31 -15.38
N ALA A 106 7.32 9.12 -15.58
CA ALA A 106 6.32 9.52 -14.61
C ALA A 106 6.27 8.57 -13.40
N LYS A 107 5.97 9.16 -12.24
CA LYS A 107 5.69 8.43 -11.00
C LYS A 107 4.24 8.66 -10.57
N VAL A 108 3.55 7.56 -10.24
CA VAL A 108 2.20 7.59 -9.66
C VAL A 108 2.24 6.89 -8.31
N SER A 109 1.85 7.59 -7.26
CA SER A 109 1.80 7.07 -5.89
C SER A 109 0.44 7.37 -5.28
N THR A 110 -0.19 6.35 -4.70
CA THR A 110 -1.47 6.52 -4.00
C THR A 110 -1.52 5.68 -2.73
N SER A 111 -2.22 6.14 -1.70
CA SER A 111 -2.50 5.34 -0.51
C SER A 111 -3.68 4.37 -0.70
N GLY A 112 -4.53 4.60 -1.70
CA GLY A 112 -5.66 3.75 -2.08
C GLY A 112 -5.33 2.80 -3.22
N SER A 113 -6.34 2.48 -4.03
CA SER A 113 -6.24 1.66 -5.23
C SER A 113 -5.95 2.51 -6.46
N LEU A 114 -5.26 1.92 -7.43
CA LEU A 114 -4.97 2.55 -8.72
C LEU A 114 -5.58 1.75 -9.86
N THR A 115 -6.31 2.43 -10.74
CA THR A 115 -6.77 1.86 -12.02
C THR A 115 -6.19 2.67 -13.17
N VAL A 116 -5.59 1.99 -14.17
CA VAL A 116 -5.06 2.62 -15.38
C VAL A 116 -5.63 1.89 -16.60
N ASP A 117 -6.30 2.63 -17.48
CA ASP A 117 -6.94 2.06 -18.68
C ASP A 117 -5.95 1.88 -19.83
N GLY A 118 -5.01 2.81 -20.00
CA GLY A 118 -3.99 2.81 -21.05
C GLY A 118 -2.73 2.03 -20.70
N ILE A 119 -1.76 2.05 -21.62
CA ILE A 119 -0.46 1.40 -21.43
C ILE A 119 0.41 2.23 -20.50
N CYS A 120 1.11 1.53 -19.60
CA CYS A 120 2.13 2.11 -18.74
C CYS A 120 3.53 1.86 -19.33
N GLU A 121 4.33 2.89 -19.51
CA GLU A 121 5.64 2.80 -20.15
C GLU A 121 6.73 3.37 -19.23
N ASN A 122 7.78 2.59 -18.95
CA ASN A 122 8.98 3.05 -18.20
C ASN A 122 8.67 3.95 -16.99
N CYS A 123 7.75 3.56 -16.13
CA CYS A 123 7.19 4.35 -15.05
C CYS A 123 7.38 3.67 -13.67
N VAL A 124 7.12 4.44 -12.62
CA VAL A 124 7.08 3.94 -11.24
C VAL A 124 5.65 4.06 -10.72
N ILE A 125 5.09 2.94 -10.25
CA ILE A 125 3.73 2.85 -9.75
C ILE A 125 3.74 2.28 -8.33
N GLU A 126 3.14 3.01 -7.39
CA GLU A 126 3.00 2.60 -6.00
C GLU A 126 1.53 2.79 -5.55
N ALA A 127 0.90 1.75 -5.04
CA ALA A 127 -0.44 1.83 -4.45
C ALA A 127 -0.46 1.15 -3.08
N GLY A 128 -1.17 1.75 -2.13
CA GLY A 128 -1.35 1.18 -0.79
C GLY A 128 -2.31 0.00 -0.77
N LYS A 129 -3.19 -0.11 -1.78
CA LYS A 129 -4.14 -1.21 -1.99
C LYS A 129 -3.91 -1.89 -3.33
N ASP A 130 -4.96 -2.10 -4.10
CA ASP A 130 -4.92 -2.85 -5.36
C ASP A 130 -4.49 -1.99 -6.55
N ILE A 131 -3.87 -2.64 -7.54
CA ILE A 131 -3.52 -2.04 -8.83
C ILE A 131 -4.21 -2.81 -9.95
N VAL A 132 -4.92 -2.10 -10.83
CA VAL A 132 -5.55 -2.63 -12.03
C VAL A 132 -4.99 -1.93 -13.27
N LEU A 133 -4.21 -2.64 -14.09
CA LEU A 133 -3.60 -2.16 -15.33
C LEU A 133 -4.28 -2.84 -16.52
N ARG A 134 -5.35 -2.25 -17.03
CA ARG A 134 -6.20 -2.89 -18.05
C ARG A 134 -5.49 -3.18 -19.36
N SER A 135 -4.51 -2.36 -19.72
CA SER A 135 -3.73 -2.53 -20.95
C SER A 135 -2.37 -3.21 -20.75
N GLY A 136 -1.80 -3.17 -19.52
CA GLY A 136 -0.50 -3.76 -19.18
C GLY A 136 0.66 -2.77 -19.18
N VAL A 137 1.89 -3.29 -19.07
CA VAL A 137 3.11 -2.48 -18.84
C VAL A 137 4.23 -2.87 -19.78
N LEU A 138 4.74 -1.88 -20.51
CA LEU A 138 5.99 -1.94 -21.27
C LEU A 138 7.10 -1.32 -20.42
N GLY A 139 7.88 -2.15 -19.79
CA GLY A 139 8.89 -1.71 -18.85
C GLY A 139 10.25 -1.43 -19.46
N GLY A 140 11.19 -1.17 -18.58
CA GLY A 140 12.61 -0.95 -18.81
C GLY A 140 13.35 -0.93 -17.49
N ASN A 141 14.63 -0.59 -17.50
CA ASN A 141 15.52 -0.71 -16.33
C ASN A 141 15.02 -0.03 -15.04
N LYS A 142 14.13 0.97 -15.14
CA LYS A 142 13.61 1.75 -14.01
C LYS A 142 12.15 1.45 -13.68
N THR A 143 11.50 0.55 -14.39
CA THR A 143 10.07 0.26 -14.17
C THR A 143 9.88 -0.56 -12.92
N SER A 144 9.10 -0.01 -11.99
CA SER A 144 8.76 -0.66 -10.72
C SER A 144 7.30 -0.46 -10.40
N ILE A 145 6.62 -1.55 -10.06
CA ILE A 145 5.20 -1.58 -9.70
C ILE A 145 5.08 -2.23 -8.34
N ARG A 146 4.47 -1.53 -7.38
CA ARG A 146 4.26 -2.04 -6.03
C ARG A 146 2.83 -1.82 -5.58
N ALA A 147 2.19 -2.88 -5.11
CA ALA A 147 0.88 -2.84 -4.48
C ALA A 147 0.94 -3.39 -3.06
N GLY A 148 0.25 -2.73 -2.12
CA GLY A 148 -0.03 -3.27 -0.79
C GLY A 148 -1.15 -4.31 -0.79
N GLY A 149 -1.88 -4.47 -1.89
CA GLY A 149 -2.90 -5.48 -2.16
C GLY A 149 -2.56 -6.31 -3.40
N ASN A 150 -3.55 -6.50 -4.25
CA ASN A 150 -3.47 -7.33 -5.44
C ASN A 150 -3.07 -6.53 -6.68
N ILE A 151 -2.51 -7.23 -7.68
CA ILE A 151 -2.20 -6.63 -8.98
C ILE A 151 -2.89 -7.43 -10.08
N HIS A 152 -3.69 -6.73 -10.88
CA HIS A 152 -4.27 -7.26 -12.12
C HIS A 152 -3.68 -6.53 -13.31
N ALA A 153 -3.13 -7.27 -14.27
CA ALA A 153 -2.58 -6.68 -15.48
C ALA A 153 -2.83 -7.57 -16.70
N LYS A 154 -2.86 -6.98 -17.88
CA LYS A 154 -2.92 -7.76 -19.10
C LYS A 154 -1.57 -8.39 -19.43
N PHE A 155 -0.48 -7.61 -19.28
CA PHE A 155 0.87 -8.12 -19.47
C PHE A 155 1.91 -7.32 -18.71
N PHE A 156 3.06 -7.97 -18.50
CA PHE A 156 4.29 -7.33 -18.01
C PHE A 156 5.44 -7.65 -18.96
N GLU A 157 6.14 -6.65 -19.44
CA GLU A 157 7.36 -6.78 -20.20
C GLU A 157 8.47 -5.94 -19.54
N TYR A 158 9.59 -6.58 -19.20
CA TYR A 158 10.78 -5.95 -18.61
C TYR A 158 10.49 -5.13 -17.33
N CYS A 159 9.63 -5.65 -16.44
CA CYS A 159 9.15 -4.96 -15.25
C CYS A 159 9.62 -5.62 -13.96
N LYS A 160 9.73 -4.81 -12.90
CA LYS A 160 9.80 -5.29 -11.51
C LYS A 160 8.43 -5.07 -10.87
N VAL A 161 7.79 -6.15 -10.45
CA VAL A 161 6.43 -6.14 -9.91
C VAL A 161 6.42 -6.79 -8.54
N LYS A 162 5.84 -6.12 -7.54
CA LYS A 162 5.70 -6.64 -6.19
C LYS A 162 4.30 -6.40 -5.66
N ALA A 163 3.64 -7.45 -5.20
CA ALA A 163 2.33 -7.40 -4.55
C ALA A 163 2.39 -8.04 -3.17
N ASP A 164 1.77 -7.41 -2.18
CA ASP A 164 1.56 -8.04 -0.88
C ASP A 164 0.42 -9.09 -0.94
N GLY A 165 -0.52 -8.97 -1.91
CA GLY A 165 -1.51 -9.96 -2.30
C GLY A 165 -1.09 -10.76 -3.54
N PHE A 166 -2.08 -11.24 -4.31
CA PHE A 166 -1.84 -12.01 -5.53
C PHE A 166 -1.52 -11.12 -6.74
N ILE A 167 -0.90 -11.74 -7.75
CA ILE A 167 -0.68 -11.15 -9.08
C ILE A 167 -1.45 -11.97 -10.11
N GLU A 168 -2.32 -11.32 -10.87
CA GLU A 168 -3.00 -11.92 -12.02
C GLU A 168 -2.57 -11.22 -13.31
N VAL A 169 -2.07 -12.01 -14.27
CA VAL A 169 -1.56 -11.49 -15.54
C VAL A 169 -1.82 -12.49 -16.67
N THR A 170 -2.00 -12.00 -17.89
CA THR A 170 -2.12 -12.90 -19.04
C THR A 170 -0.75 -13.42 -19.50
N TYR A 171 0.28 -12.57 -19.59
CA TYR A 171 1.64 -13.02 -19.85
C TYR A 171 2.70 -12.11 -19.24
N ALA A 172 3.87 -12.68 -18.98
CA ALA A 172 5.03 -11.96 -18.49
C ALA A 172 6.27 -12.31 -19.32
N LEU A 173 6.98 -11.27 -19.79
CA LEU A 173 8.22 -11.38 -20.56
C LEU A 173 9.35 -10.69 -19.81
N ASP A 174 10.45 -11.41 -19.55
CA ASP A 174 11.66 -10.91 -18.87
C ASP A 174 11.37 -10.00 -17.67
N SER A 175 10.37 -10.39 -16.88
CA SER A 175 9.88 -9.62 -15.75
C SER A 175 10.20 -10.30 -14.42
N HIS A 176 10.41 -9.48 -13.38
CA HIS A 176 10.61 -9.94 -12.00
C HIS A 176 9.31 -9.73 -11.23
N MET A 177 8.57 -10.79 -10.98
CA MET A 177 7.30 -10.77 -10.24
C MET A 177 7.48 -11.38 -8.85
N ILE A 178 7.05 -10.68 -7.80
CA ILE A 178 7.05 -11.15 -6.41
C ILE A 178 5.66 -10.96 -5.84
N SER A 179 5.02 -12.05 -5.44
CA SER A 179 3.74 -12.06 -4.75
C SER A 179 3.90 -12.68 -3.37
N PHE A 180 3.36 -12.04 -2.34
CA PHE A 180 3.28 -12.65 -1.02
C PHE A 180 2.03 -13.53 -0.83
N ASP A 181 1.34 -13.80 -1.94
CA ASP A 181 0.26 -14.77 -2.02
C ASP A 181 0.45 -15.67 -3.25
N HIS A 182 -0.35 -15.54 -4.28
CA HIS A 182 -0.40 -16.43 -5.44
C HIS A 182 -0.12 -15.68 -6.74
N ILE A 183 0.43 -16.36 -7.76
CA ILE A 183 0.55 -15.81 -9.11
C ILE A 183 -0.32 -16.62 -10.07
N TYR A 184 -1.28 -15.93 -10.71
CA TYR A 184 -2.15 -16.48 -11.74
C TYR A 184 -1.71 -15.96 -13.11
N VAL A 185 -1.28 -16.87 -13.99
CA VAL A 185 -0.95 -16.52 -15.38
C VAL A 185 -1.93 -17.24 -16.28
N THR A 186 -3.08 -16.58 -16.48
CA THR A 186 -4.28 -17.15 -17.07
C THR A 186 -4.52 -16.63 -18.50
N GLY A 187 -5.51 -17.20 -19.21
CA GLY A 187 -5.86 -16.84 -20.57
C GLY A 187 -5.25 -17.78 -21.62
N LYS A 188 -5.76 -17.71 -22.84
CA LYS A 188 -5.38 -18.66 -23.94
C LYS A 188 -3.88 -18.69 -24.25
N LYS A 189 -3.16 -17.60 -23.99
CA LYS A 189 -1.71 -17.46 -24.21
C LYS A 189 -0.94 -17.25 -22.91
N GLY A 190 -1.52 -17.63 -21.75
CA GLY A 190 -0.92 -17.41 -20.44
C GLY A 190 0.49 -18.00 -20.36
N SER A 191 1.51 -17.15 -20.27
CA SER A 191 2.90 -17.61 -20.27
C SER A 191 3.82 -16.72 -19.44
N ILE A 192 4.82 -17.36 -18.81
CA ILE A 192 5.98 -16.70 -18.22
C ILE A 192 7.19 -17.08 -19.09
N ILE A 193 7.83 -16.10 -19.69
CA ILE A 193 8.99 -16.29 -20.57
C ILE A 193 10.12 -15.38 -20.08
N GLY A 194 11.23 -15.97 -19.66
CA GLY A 194 12.35 -15.21 -19.09
C GLY A 194 12.04 -14.66 -17.68
N GLY A 195 13.05 -14.06 -17.10
CA GLY A 195 12.95 -13.39 -15.79
C GLY A 195 12.74 -14.33 -14.60
N TYR A 196 12.07 -13.82 -13.56
CA TYR A 196 11.90 -14.49 -12.28
C TYR A 196 10.49 -14.25 -11.73
N ALA A 197 9.80 -15.32 -11.33
CA ALA A 197 8.51 -15.24 -10.66
C ALA A 197 8.57 -15.97 -9.32
N TYR A 198 8.17 -15.27 -8.25
CA TYR A 198 8.13 -15.79 -6.89
C TYR A 198 6.75 -15.61 -6.28
N ALA A 199 6.18 -16.67 -5.73
CA ALA A 199 4.92 -16.62 -4.99
C ALA A 199 4.99 -17.50 -3.74
N ILE A 200 4.43 -17.03 -2.62
CA ILE A 200 4.45 -17.80 -1.37
C ILE A 200 3.47 -18.96 -1.45
N SER A 201 2.20 -18.72 -1.83
CA SER A 201 1.14 -19.73 -1.79
C SER A 201 1.14 -20.69 -2.98
N GLY A 202 1.68 -20.26 -4.13
CA GLY A 202 1.77 -21.08 -5.33
C GLY A 202 1.61 -20.31 -6.64
N MET A 203 1.61 -21.04 -7.76
CA MET A 203 1.42 -20.49 -9.10
C MET A 203 0.53 -21.39 -9.95
N ASP A 204 -0.41 -20.77 -10.66
CA ASP A 204 -1.18 -21.40 -11.74
C ASP A 204 -0.82 -20.75 -13.06
N VAL A 205 -0.16 -21.49 -13.95
CA VAL A 205 0.41 -20.97 -15.20
C VAL A 205 0.03 -21.89 -16.36
N ASN A 206 -0.24 -21.32 -17.54
CA ASN A 206 -0.48 -22.18 -18.71
C ASN A 206 0.82 -22.65 -19.34
N VAL A 207 1.81 -21.77 -19.50
CA VAL A 207 3.09 -22.09 -20.15
C VAL A 207 4.26 -21.44 -19.40
N ILE A 208 5.32 -22.19 -19.13
CA ILE A 208 6.58 -21.69 -18.57
C ILE A 208 7.70 -21.90 -19.59
N GLY A 209 8.42 -20.82 -19.93
CA GLY A 209 9.49 -20.81 -20.93
C GLY A 209 8.97 -20.78 -22.37
N ASN A 210 9.87 -21.01 -23.30
CA ASN A 210 9.59 -21.08 -24.73
C ASN A 210 10.54 -22.06 -25.45
N SER A 211 10.31 -22.28 -26.73
CA SER A 211 11.13 -23.19 -27.57
C SER A 211 12.56 -22.71 -27.79
N THR A 212 12.91 -21.48 -27.49
CA THR A 212 14.28 -20.94 -27.57
C THR A 212 15.03 -21.05 -26.26
N GLU A 213 14.47 -21.76 -25.28
CA GLU A 213 15.06 -22.04 -23.95
C GLU A 213 15.50 -20.81 -23.18
N VAL A 214 14.75 -19.71 -23.29
CA VAL A 214 15.01 -18.52 -22.51
C VAL A 214 14.96 -18.88 -21.01
N LYS A 215 16.04 -18.55 -20.29
CA LYS A 215 16.17 -18.87 -18.86
C LYS A 215 15.00 -18.27 -18.08
N THR A 216 14.08 -19.11 -17.66
CA THR A 216 12.88 -18.75 -16.90
C THR A 216 12.94 -19.40 -15.53
N GLN A 217 12.82 -18.59 -14.48
CA GLN A 217 12.88 -19.07 -13.10
C GLN A 217 11.55 -18.85 -12.39
N VAL A 218 11.00 -19.90 -11.83
CA VAL A 218 9.77 -19.86 -11.05
C VAL A 218 10.02 -20.46 -9.65
N HIS A 219 9.61 -19.77 -8.63
CA HIS A 219 9.83 -20.17 -7.24
C HIS A 219 8.54 -20.04 -6.44
N VAL A 220 8.18 -21.05 -5.66
CA VAL A 220 7.06 -20.99 -4.73
C VAL A 220 7.47 -21.50 -3.34
N GLY A 221 6.70 -21.07 -2.33
CA GLY A 221 6.91 -21.45 -0.95
C GLY A 221 7.77 -20.45 -0.17
N VAL A 222 8.23 -20.87 0.98
CA VAL A 222 8.92 -19.99 1.94
C VAL A 222 10.43 -20.01 1.69
N SER A 223 11.00 -18.85 1.39
CA SER A 223 12.45 -18.73 1.17
C SER A 223 13.25 -19.03 2.47
N ALA A 224 14.50 -19.48 2.29
CA ALA A 224 15.41 -19.68 3.41
C ALA A 224 15.63 -18.39 4.22
N GLN A 225 15.68 -17.24 3.52
CA GLN A 225 15.84 -15.93 4.15
C GLN A 225 14.67 -15.57 5.06
N MET A 226 13.40 -15.83 4.64
CA MET A 226 12.24 -15.57 5.49
C MET A 226 12.22 -16.47 6.73
N ARG A 227 12.62 -17.73 6.61
CA ARG A 227 12.75 -18.65 7.77
C ARG A 227 13.83 -18.19 8.75
N GLN A 228 14.95 -17.69 8.23
CA GLN A 228 16.02 -17.15 9.06
C GLN A 228 15.56 -15.88 9.78
N GLU A 229 14.91 -14.95 9.07
CA GLU A 229 14.36 -13.72 9.66
C GLU A 229 13.36 -14.02 10.78
N LEU A 230 12.47 -14.99 10.57
CA LEU A 230 11.53 -15.44 11.60
C LEU A 230 12.27 -15.96 12.84
N SER A 231 13.28 -16.82 12.65
CA SER A 231 14.10 -17.37 13.74
C SER A 231 14.84 -16.28 14.50
N ASP A 232 15.39 -15.29 13.80
CA ASP A 232 16.16 -14.20 14.41
C ASP A 232 15.26 -13.26 15.21
N LEU A 233 14.04 -12.97 14.71
CA LEU A 233 13.04 -12.19 15.43
C LEU A 233 12.55 -12.91 16.69
N GLN A 234 12.31 -14.22 16.62
CA GLN A 234 11.88 -15.02 17.77
C GLN A 234 12.98 -15.02 18.87
N LYS A 235 14.25 -15.18 18.49
CA LYS A 235 15.38 -15.06 19.43
C LYS A 235 15.48 -13.68 20.07
N SER A 236 15.30 -12.62 19.26
CA SER A 236 15.34 -11.24 19.77
C SER A 236 14.22 -10.98 20.79
N ILE A 237 13.01 -11.53 20.56
CA ILE A 237 11.90 -11.45 21.53
C ILE A 237 12.27 -12.17 22.84
N GLU A 238 12.84 -13.36 22.76
CA GLU A 238 13.26 -14.13 23.95
C GLU A 238 14.35 -13.37 24.75
N GLU A 239 15.40 -12.89 24.08
CA GLU A 239 16.47 -12.11 24.70
C GLU A 239 15.94 -10.84 25.37
N ASN A 240 15.09 -10.06 24.67
CA ASN A 240 14.46 -8.88 25.22
C ASN A 240 13.50 -9.22 26.38
N GLY A 241 12.84 -10.36 26.36
CA GLY A 241 12.05 -10.88 27.47
C GLY A 241 12.88 -11.11 28.74
N GLU A 242 14.07 -11.69 28.60
CA GLU A 242 15.01 -11.87 29.71
C GLU A 242 15.53 -10.51 30.26
N VAL A 243 15.77 -9.54 29.38
CA VAL A 243 16.13 -8.17 29.80
C VAL A 243 15.02 -7.53 30.64
N ILE A 244 13.77 -7.65 30.22
CA ILE A 244 12.62 -7.13 30.97
C ILE A 244 12.50 -7.80 32.35
N LYS A 245 12.71 -9.13 32.44
CA LYS A 245 12.70 -9.84 33.72
C LYS A 245 13.80 -9.29 34.65
N LYS A 246 15.03 -9.09 34.16
CA LYS A 246 16.13 -8.53 34.92
C LYS A 246 15.84 -7.10 35.41
N ILE A 247 15.35 -6.23 34.53
CA ILE A 247 14.96 -4.85 34.88
C ILE A 247 13.85 -4.87 35.94
N THR A 248 12.84 -5.71 35.77
CA THR A 248 11.71 -5.80 36.70
C THR A 248 12.14 -6.30 38.08
N THR A 249 13.06 -7.28 38.15
CA THR A 249 13.64 -7.77 39.38
C THR A 249 14.48 -6.69 40.05
N GLY A 250 15.31 -5.98 39.28
CA GLY A 250 16.12 -4.86 39.78
C GLY A 250 15.26 -3.73 40.32
N LEU A 251 14.18 -3.35 39.64
CA LEU A 251 13.23 -2.35 40.14
C LEU A 251 12.59 -2.77 41.45
N LYS A 252 12.12 -4.03 41.58
CA LYS A 252 11.53 -4.55 42.81
C LYS A 252 12.52 -4.51 43.99
N GLN A 253 13.77 -4.95 43.75
CA GLN A 253 14.81 -4.91 44.75
C GLN A 253 15.14 -3.46 45.20
N PHE A 254 15.25 -2.54 44.22
CA PHE A 254 15.50 -1.14 44.49
C PHE A 254 14.39 -0.49 45.34
N GLU A 255 13.12 -0.77 45.00
CA GLU A 255 11.98 -0.28 45.76
C GLU A 255 11.89 -0.90 47.17
N LEU A 256 12.23 -2.17 47.34
CA LEU A 256 12.29 -2.83 48.65
C LEU A 256 13.36 -2.22 49.58
N VAL A 257 14.57 -2.03 49.06
CA VAL A 257 15.67 -1.43 49.83
C VAL A 257 15.37 0.02 50.21
N ALA A 258 14.75 0.75 49.32
CA ALA A 258 14.33 2.13 49.59
C ALA A 258 13.25 2.22 50.66
N ALA A 259 12.24 1.33 50.59
CA ALA A 259 11.19 1.23 51.63
C ALA A 259 11.75 0.90 53.01
N GLN A 260 12.72 0.00 53.09
CA GLN A 260 13.41 -0.33 54.35
C GLN A 260 14.19 0.86 54.95
N LYS A 261 14.70 1.74 54.10
CA LYS A 261 15.45 2.94 54.51
C LYS A 261 14.58 4.19 54.64
N GLY A 262 13.27 4.10 54.42
CA GLY A 262 12.33 5.24 54.48
C GLY A 262 12.58 6.30 53.38
N ILE A 263 13.21 5.93 52.27
CA ILE A 263 13.59 6.85 51.18
C ILE A 263 12.48 6.81 50.10
N ASP A 264 11.92 7.97 49.77
CA ASP A 264 11.02 8.08 48.61
C ASP A 264 11.83 8.07 47.29
N VAL A 265 11.67 7.00 46.50
CA VAL A 265 12.34 6.82 45.19
C VAL A 265 11.47 7.17 44.02
N SER A 266 10.29 7.75 44.23
CA SER A 266 9.36 8.08 43.14
C SER A 266 9.98 9.02 42.09
N LYS A 267 10.88 9.90 42.51
CA LYS A 267 11.61 10.87 41.67
C LYS A 267 13.07 10.53 41.43
N ASP A 268 13.52 9.31 41.82
CA ASP A 268 14.92 8.92 41.63
C ASP A 268 15.23 8.76 40.11
N PRO A 269 16.27 9.41 39.59
CA PRO A 269 16.66 9.31 38.19
C PRO A 269 16.91 7.88 37.76
N ARG A 270 17.50 7.02 38.61
CA ARG A 270 17.80 5.62 38.30
C ARG A 270 16.53 4.81 38.07
N ARG A 271 15.49 5.02 38.91
CA ARG A 271 14.19 4.38 38.73
C ARG A 271 13.56 4.81 37.43
N THR A 272 13.64 6.10 37.11
CA THR A 272 13.09 6.66 35.85
C THR A 272 13.80 6.09 34.64
N GLU A 273 15.12 5.93 34.69
CA GLU A 273 15.93 5.32 33.62
C GLU A 273 15.56 3.84 33.40
N LEU A 274 15.45 3.06 34.47
CA LEU A 274 15.03 1.66 34.38
C LEU A 274 13.62 1.50 33.83
N LEU A 275 12.69 2.38 34.22
CA LEU A 275 11.33 2.38 33.67
C LEU A 275 11.31 2.75 32.19
N ARG A 276 12.10 3.73 31.76
CA ARG A 276 12.24 4.09 30.35
C ARG A 276 12.84 2.93 29.53
N ALA A 277 13.89 2.30 30.06
CA ALA A 277 14.49 1.12 29.41
C ALA A 277 13.46 -0.02 29.27
N LYS A 278 12.69 -0.30 30.34
CA LYS A 278 11.62 -1.29 30.30
C LYS A 278 10.58 -0.98 29.25
N MET A 279 10.07 0.27 29.19
CA MET A 279 9.06 0.69 28.22
C MET A 279 9.59 0.58 26.78
N LYS A 280 10.85 0.99 26.53
CA LYS A 280 11.48 0.85 25.21
C LYS A 280 11.55 -0.61 24.81
N THR A 281 12.10 -1.48 25.66
CA THR A 281 12.23 -2.92 25.35
C THR A 281 10.86 -3.58 25.16
N GLN A 282 9.82 -3.15 25.89
CA GLN A 282 8.45 -3.62 25.66
C GLN A 282 7.90 -3.17 24.29
N ALA A 283 8.18 -1.96 23.85
CA ALA A 283 7.80 -1.47 22.53
C ALA A 283 8.52 -2.26 21.42
N ASP A 284 9.82 -2.51 21.59
CA ASP A 284 10.64 -3.32 20.64
C ASP A 284 10.08 -4.75 20.52
N ILE A 285 9.71 -5.39 21.65
CA ILE A 285 9.06 -6.72 21.64
C ILE A 285 7.72 -6.66 20.89
N ALA A 286 6.90 -5.66 21.15
CA ALA A 286 5.58 -5.56 20.52
C ALA A 286 5.69 -5.36 18.99
N GLU A 287 6.69 -4.62 18.53
CA GLU A 287 6.98 -4.45 17.12
C GLU A 287 7.49 -5.76 16.49
N SER A 288 8.45 -6.42 17.14
CA SER A 288 8.99 -7.72 16.71
C SER A 288 7.90 -8.79 16.68
N GLN A 289 6.98 -8.81 17.64
CA GLN A 289 5.87 -9.77 17.68
C GLN A 289 4.94 -9.60 16.47
N LYS A 290 4.61 -8.37 16.08
CA LYS A 290 3.81 -8.12 14.87
C LYS A 290 4.50 -8.62 13.60
N ALA A 291 5.82 -8.47 13.53
CA ALA A 291 6.61 -8.98 12.41
C ALA A 291 6.61 -10.52 12.40
N VAL A 292 6.76 -11.17 13.56
CA VAL A 292 6.67 -12.63 13.72
C VAL A 292 5.30 -13.14 13.27
N ASP A 293 4.22 -12.55 13.79
CA ASP A 293 2.84 -12.97 13.44
C ASP A 293 2.62 -12.91 11.92
N ARG A 294 3.10 -11.84 11.27
CA ARG A 294 3.02 -11.69 9.81
C ARG A 294 3.84 -12.77 9.07
N LEU A 295 5.07 -13.02 9.49
CA LEU A 295 5.93 -14.03 8.88
C LEU A 295 5.40 -15.45 9.10
N GLU A 296 4.86 -15.77 10.27
CA GLU A 296 4.23 -17.07 10.55
C GLU A 296 3.01 -17.32 9.66
N GLU A 297 2.19 -16.28 9.43
CA GLU A 297 1.06 -16.39 8.50
C GLU A 297 1.55 -16.68 7.07
N LEU A 298 2.60 -16.00 6.60
CA LEU A 298 3.20 -16.25 5.29
C LEU A 298 3.80 -17.65 5.20
N VAL A 299 4.50 -18.11 6.24
CA VAL A 299 5.05 -19.48 6.32
C VAL A 299 3.94 -20.51 6.21
N LYS A 300 2.84 -20.33 6.95
CA LYS A 300 1.68 -21.22 6.91
C LYS A 300 1.04 -21.26 5.52
N ARG A 301 0.91 -20.12 4.85
CA ARG A 301 0.41 -20.07 3.46
C ARG A 301 1.31 -20.83 2.49
N GLY A 302 2.63 -20.79 2.69
CA GLY A 302 3.62 -21.45 1.84
C GLY A 302 3.76 -22.97 2.06
N GLU A 303 3.22 -23.55 3.12
CA GLU A 303 3.40 -24.99 3.45
C GLU A 303 2.95 -25.96 2.35
N ASN A 304 1.90 -25.59 1.62
CA ASN A 304 1.33 -26.40 0.54
C ASN A 304 1.53 -25.76 -0.84
N ALA A 305 2.56 -24.94 -0.98
CA ALA A 305 2.85 -24.27 -2.23
C ALA A 305 3.12 -25.28 -3.35
N LYS A 306 2.49 -25.02 -4.51
CA LYS A 306 2.63 -25.84 -5.72
C LYS A 306 2.66 -24.96 -6.94
N ILE A 307 3.23 -25.47 -8.02
CA ILE A 307 3.18 -24.84 -9.33
C ILE A 307 2.37 -25.75 -10.24
N SER A 308 1.18 -25.30 -10.64
CA SER A 308 0.31 -26.00 -11.57
C SER A 308 0.53 -25.44 -12.98
N VAL A 309 0.96 -26.29 -13.92
CA VAL A 309 1.14 -25.91 -15.31
C VAL A 309 0.14 -26.66 -16.17
N VAL A 310 -0.77 -25.92 -16.77
CA VAL A 310 -1.90 -26.51 -17.51
C VAL A 310 -1.45 -27.06 -18.85
N ARG A 311 -0.49 -26.44 -19.52
CA ARG A 311 -0.10 -26.81 -20.91
C ARG A 311 1.34 -27.28 -20.99
N LYS A 312 2.34 -26.40 -20.91
CA LYS A 312 3.74 -26.74 -21.22
C LYS A 312 4.74 -26.09 -20.29
N VAL A 313 5.77 -26.85 -19.93
CA VAL A 313 7.02 -26.33 -19.36
C VAL A 313 8.13 -26.71 -20.31
N TYR A 314 8.84 -25.72 -20.82
CA TYR A 314 9.95 -25.93 -21.74
C TYR A 314 11.24 -26.30 -20.99
N SER A 315 12.17 -26.97 -21.72
CA SER A 315 13.51 -27.21 -21.21
C SER A 315 14.25 -25.91 -20.88
N GLY A 316 15.23 -25.99 -19.99
CA GLY A 316 15.97 -24.82 -19.49
C GLY A 316 15.27 -24.02 -18.39
N CYS A 317 14.00 -24.28 -18.11
CA CYS A 317 13.28 -23.65 -17.01
C CYS A 317 13.75 -24.18 -15.65
N VAL A 318 13.85 -23.29 -14.67
CA VAL A 318 14.23 -23.61 -13.28
C VAL A 318 13.02 -23.45 -12.38
N VAL A 319 12.62 -24.55 -11.76
CA VAL A 319 11.49 -24.62 -10.83
C VAL A 319 12.02 -24.82 -9.41
N THR A 320 11.67 -23.94 -8.48
CA THR A 320 12.07 -24.05 -7.10
C THR A 320 10.83 -24.10 -6.20
N ILE A 321 10.81 -25.04 -5.26
CA ILE A 321 9.78 -25.13 -4.22
C ILE A 321 10.48 -25.15 -2.87
N ASP A 322 10.21 -24.14 -2.04
CA ASP A 322 10.98 -23.86 -0.82
C ASP A 322 12.50 -23.72 -1.14
N GLN A 323 13.25 -24.78 -0.85
CA GLN A 323 14.72 -24.85 -1.06
C GLN A 323 15.11 -25.90 -2.12
N GLN A 324 14.15 -26.65 -2.66
CA GLN A 324 14.40 -27.69 -3.66
C GLN A 324 14.28 -27.11 -5.05
N THR A 325 15.34 -27.23 -5.83
CA THR A 325 15.42 -26.71 -7.19
C THR A 325 15.52 -27.83 -8.20
N LEU A 326 14.71 -27.76 -9.24
CA LEU A 326 14.70 -28.66 -10.39
C LEU A 326 14.91 -27.85 -11.68
N THR A 327 15.87 -28.25 -12.47
CA THR A 327 16.01 -27.77 -13.86
C THR A 327 15.27 -28.74 -14.79
N VAL A 328 14.32 -28.22 -15.54
CA VAL A 328 13.55 -29.00 -16.52
C VAL A 328 14.43 -29.30 -17.70
N LYS A 329 14.69 -30.59 -17.97
CA LYS A 329 15.60 -31.05 -19.04
C LYS A 329 14.89 -31.29 -20.38
N GLU A 330 13.60 -31.63 -20.30
CA GLU A 330 12.79 -31.97 -21.48
C GLU A 330 11.42 -31.29 -21.34
N LEU A 331 10.77 -31.05 -22.51
CA LEU A 331 9.42 -30.50 -22.53
C LEU A 331 8.47 -31.38 -21.72
N GLN A 332 7.74 -30.78 -20.82
CA GLN A 332 6.70 -31.43 -20.03
C GLN A 332 5.33 -30.79 -20.29
N GLU A 333 4.29 -31.61 -20.28
CA GLU A 333 2.92 -31.15 -20.53
C GLU A 333 2.01 -31.50 -19.34
N SER A 334 1.12 -30.57 -18.96
CA SER A 334 0.10 -30.76 -17.93
C SER A 334 0.69 -31.28 -16.60
N VAL A 335 1.65 -30.57 -16.04
CA VAL A 335 2.44 -30.99 -14.89
C VAL A 335 2.14 -30.14 -13.64
N CYS A 336 2.16 -30.79 -12.49
CA CYS A 336 2.10 -30.10 -11.21
C CYS A 336 3.37 -30.41 -10.42
N PHE A 337 4.13 -29.36 -10.06
CA PHE A 337 5.28 -29.47 -9.20
C PHE A 337 4.86 -29.19 -7.76
N GLN A 338 5.17 -30.11 -6.87
CA GLN A 338 4.88 -30.00 -5.44
C GLN A 338 5.97 -30.67 -4.63
N LYS A 339 6.12 -30.27 -3.38
CA LYS A 339 7.05 -30.90 -2.46
C LYS A 339 6.57 -32.34 -2.17
N LYS A 340 7.49 -33.29 -2.25
CA LYS A 340 7.21 -34.65 -1.79
C LYS A 340 7.07 -34.64 -0.26
N LYS A 341 5.95 -35.11 0.24
CA LYS A 341 5.73 -35.30 1.70
C LYS A 341 6.64 -36.36 2.26
#